data_62cd416adbab7cc3567d863fe2c43225
#
_entry.id   62cd416adbab7cc3567d863fe2c43225
#
_cell.length_a   1.000
_cell.length_b   1.000
_cell.length_c   1.000
_cell.angle_alpha   90.00
_cell.angle_beta   90.00
_cell.angle_gamma   90.00
#
_symmetry.space_group_name_H-M   'P 1'
#
loop_
_entity.id
_entity.type
_entity.pdbx_description
1 polymer ?
#
loop_
_entity_poly.entity_id
_entity_poly.type
_entity_poly.pdbx_seq_one_letter_code
_entity_poly.pdbx_strand_id
1 'polypeptide(L)'
;MFSKTLQSSRLIFEKRGIFWEEKGDLLVSVKCWCALDHQQCRREFVFKTEGKEVFVMMRWRQAESWKFIRLLRLFLFLSKELRKIMNYGTIKTMDTANGEGLRVSLFVSGCHHACPGCFNPEAWNFAFGKPFTQETIDEIIQELSADYISGLSLLGGEPLAPENQEQVWNLVRQVREQLPHKTIWCYSGFTYEFITEVMFPNLPFTYQILSHLDVLIEGRFVQQLVDLTIKFRGSRNQRVLDVPLSLEKGMPIWSTAVDDQKAYEYYPSPEKELFTARIENFLHKVTVE
;
A
#
# COMPACT_ATOMS: atom_id res chain seq x y z
N MET A 1 -10.57 -39.97 -9.58
CA MET A 1 -9.64 -39.19 -8.76
C MET A 1 -8.23 -39.68 -9.06
N PHE A 2 -7.49 -38.96 -9.84
CA PHE A 2 -6.07 -39.25 -10.05
C PHE A 2 -5.32 -37.93 -9.78
N SER A 3 -4.52 -37.96 -8.73
CA SER A 3 -3.54 -36.93 -8.44
C SER A 3 -2.27 -37.27 -9.19
N LYS A 4 -1.81 -36.41 -10.07
CA LYS A 4 -0.44 -36.47 -10.61
C LYS A 4 0.27 -35.18 -10.27
N THR A 5 1.33 -35.35 -9.53
CA THR A 5 2.34 -34.31 -9.24
C THR A 5 3.17 -34.12 -10.51
N LEU A 6 3.23 -32.92 -11.02
CA LEU A 6 4.01 -32.55 -12.21
C LEU A 6 5.35 -31.96 -11.81
N GLN A 7 6.43 -32.63 -12.15
CA GLN A 7 7.76 -32.06 -12.29
C GLN A 7 7.88 -31.38 -13.67
N SER A 8 8.32 -30.15 -13.69
CA SER A 8 8.59 -29.30 -14.85
C SER A 8 7.38 -28.72 -15.61
N SER A 9 7.44 -27.42 -15.81
CA SER A 9 6.66 -26.43 -16.54
C SER A 9 5.93 -26.84 -17.84
N ARG A 10 5.10 -27.89 -17.85
CA ARG A 10 4.21 -28.24 -18.97
C ARG A 10 2.81 -28.54 -18.45
N LEU A 11 1.84 -27.72 -18.84
CA LEU A 11 0.42 -27.99 -18.69
C LEU A 11 0.03 -29.16 -19.58
N ILE A 12 -0.36 -30.27 -18.99
CA ILE A 12 -0.94 -31.43 -19.70
C ILE A 12 -2.44 -31.40 -19.42
N PHE A 13 -3.25 -31.34 -20.47
CA PHE A 13 -4.72 -31.38 -20.39
C PHE A 13 -5.24 -32.79 -20.54
N GLU A 14 -5.86 -33.35 -19.52
CA GLU A 14 -6.68 -34.56 -19.61
C GLU A 14 -8.17 -34.23 -19.36
N LYS A 15 -9.04 -34.91 -20.09
CA LYS A 15 -10.51 -34.83 -19.98
C LYS A 15 -10.95 -35.35 -18.61
N ARG A 16 -11.32 -34.47 -17.66
CA ARG A 16 -11.75 -34.70 -16.27
C ARG A 16 -10.56 -34.88 -15.32
N GLY A 17 -10.14 -33.76 -14.71
CA GLY A 17 -9.12 -33.80 -13.66
C GLY A 17 -9.00 -32.45 -12.92
N ILE A 18 -8.53 -32.53 -11.70
CA ILE A 18 -8.05 -31.37 -10.93
C ILE A 18 -6.54 -31.35 -11.14
N PHE A 19 -6.02 -30.23 -11.62
CA PHE A 19 -4.58 -30.04 -11.80
C PHE A 19 -4.09 -29.01 -10.80
N TRP A 20 -2.94 -29.28 -10.20
CA TRP A 20 -2.25 -28.37 -9.32
C TRP A 20 -0.89 -28.03 -9.95
N GLU A 21 -0.59 -26.77 -10.06
CA GLU A 21 0.76 -26.31 -10.41
C GLU A 21 1.25 -25.42 -9.28
N GLU A 22 2.37 -25.80 -8.68
CA GLU A 22 3.04 -25.04 -7.65
C GLU A 22 4.21 -24.28 -8.28
N LYS A 23 4.17 -22.95 -8.23
CA LYS A 23 5.28 -22.09 -8.62
C LYS A 23 5.49 -21.05 -7.53
N GLY A 24 6.43 -21.33 -6.62
CA GLY A 24 6.64 -20.53 -5.44
C GLY A 24 5.39 -20.57 -4.54
N ASP A 25 4.94 -19.43 -4.05
CA ASP A 25 3.81 -19.34 -3.11
C ASP A 25 2.41 -19.30 -3.77
N LEU A 26 2.31 -19.56 -5.07
CA LEU A 26 1.04 -19.56 -5.81
C LEU A 26 0.58 -20.98 -6.13
N LEU A 27 -0.54 -21.39 -5.53
CA LEU A 27 -1.25 -22.62 -5.84
C LEU A 27 -2.41 -22.34 -6.80
N VAL A 28 -2.39 -22.95 -8.00
CA VAL A 28 -3.47 -22.83 -8.98
C VAL A 28 -4.17 -24.17 -9.13
N SER A 29 -5.46 -24.20 -8.81
CA SER A 29 -6.33 -25.37 -9.03
C SER A 29 -7.30 -25.09 -10.17
N VAL A 30 -7.38 -26.01 -11.11
CA VAL A 30 -8.32 -25.93 -12.24
C VAL A 30 -9.32 -27.06 -12.17
N LYS A 31 -10.60 -26.75 -11.97
CA LYS A 31 -11.71 -27.72 -12.07
C LYS A 31 -12.41 -27.55 -13.41
N CYS A 32 -12.42 -28.60 -14.21
CA CYS A 32 -13.14 -28.65 -15.48
C CYS A 32 -14.43 -29.45 -15.35
N TRP A 33 -15.55 -28.83 -15.72
CA TRP A 33 -16.86 -29.48 -15.84
C TRP A 33 -17.32 -29.39 -17.29
N CYS A 34 -17.33 -30.52 -17.99
CA CYS A 34 -17.89 -30.60 -19.34
C CYS A 34 -19.23 -31.35 -19.26
N ALA A 35 -20.31 -30.73 -19.76
CA ALA A 35 -21.54 -31.46 -20.05
C ALA A 35 -21.33 -32.43 -21.21
N LEU A 36 -22.13 -33.49 -21.29
CA LEU A 36 -22.05 -34.52 -22.34
C LEU A 36 -22.25 -33.93 -23.75
N ASP A 37 -22.78 -32.74 -23.86
CA ASP A 37 -22.89 -31.98 -25.09
C ASP A 37 -21.68 -31.02 -25.21
N HIS A 38 -20.75 -31.38 -26.06
CA HIS A 38 -19.44 -30.74 -26.24
C HIS A 38 -19.42 -29.23 -26.58
N GLN A 39 -20.55 -28.53 -26.56
CA GLN A 39 -20.65 -27.12 -26.95
C GLN A 39 -20.46 -26.12 -25.81
N GLN A 40 -20.55 -26.52 -24.53
CA GLN A 40 -20.34 -25.61 -23.38
C GLN A 40 -19.49 -26.26 -22.31
N CYS A 41 -18.23 -25.86 -22.20
CA CYS A 41 -17.35 -26.24 -21.11
C CYS A 41 -17.27 -25.10 -20.09
N ARG A 42 -17.64 -25.36 -18.83
CA ARG A 42 -17.38 -24.47 -17.70
C ARG A 42 -16.08 -24.87 -17.04
N ARG A 43 -15.19 -23.92 -16.84
CA ARG A 43 -13.95 -24.12 -16.09
C ARG A 43 -13.91 -23.16 -14.93
N GLU A 44 -13.65 -23.69 -13.77
CA GLU A 44 -13.47 -22.95 -12.54
C GLU A 44 -11.98 -22.93 -12.22
N PHE A 45 -11.43 -21.74 -12.05
CA PHE A 45 -10.04 -21.54 -11.65
C PHE A 45 -10.05 -21.04 -10.22
N VAL A 46 -9.34 -21.74 -9.37
CA VAL A 46 -9.12 -21.34 -7.98
C VAL A 46 -7.65 -20.98 -7.85
N PHE A 47 -7.39 -19.74 -7.53
CA PHE A 47 -6.05 -19.24 -7.24
C PHE A 47 -5.92 -19.11 -5.72
N LYS A 48 -4.89 -19.72 -5.15
CA LYS A 48 -4.59 -19.65 -3.74
C LYS A 48 -3.21 -19.04 -3.55
N THR A 49 -3.17 -17.87 -2.92
CA THR A 49 -1.93 -17.19 -2.53
C THR A 49 -2.05 -16.80 -1.06
N GLU A 50 -1.07 -17.13 -0.24
CA GLU A 50 -0.96 -16.70 1.16
C GLU A 50 -2.29 -16.70 1.94
N GLY A 51 -3.04 -17.81 1.84
CA GLY A 51 -4.30 -18.00 2.57
C GLY A 51 -5.54 -17.37 1.94
N LYS A 52 -5.46 -16.70 0.80
CA LYS A 52 -6.62 -16.18 0.06
C LYS A 52 -6.96 -17.06 -1.12
N GLU A 53 -8.25 -17.39 -1.28
CA GLU A 53 -8.77 -18.08 -2.44
C GLU A 53 -9.54 -17.09 -3.32
N VAL A 54 -9.11 -16.94 -4.57
CA VAL A 54 -9.80 -16.13 -5.56
C VAL A 54 -10.46 -17.07 -6.57
N PHE A 55 -11.79 -17.03 -6.64
CA PHE A 55 -12.57 -17.83 -7.56
C PHE A 55 -12.84 -17.02 -8.83
N VAL A 56 -12.37 -17.55 -9.98
CA VAL A 56 -12.67 -16.95 -11.28
C VAL A 56 -13.49 -17.96 -12.10
N MET A 57 -14.76 -17.68 -12.29
CA MET A 57 -15.63 -18.49 -13.18
C MET A 57 -15.61 -17.93 -14.59
N MET A 58 -15.16 -18.71 -15.55
CA MET A 58 -15.21 -18.34 -16.97
C MET A 58 -16.06 -19.32 -17.78
N ARG A 59 -16.94 -18.76 -18.60
CA ARG A 59 -17.69 -19.51 -19.63
C ARG A 59 -16.86 -19.48 -20.91
N TRP A 60 -16.48 -20.66 -21.42
CA TRP A 60 -15.54 -20.72 -22.54
C TRP A 60 -16.11 -21.40 -23.77
N ARG A 61 -15.82 -20.85 -24.99
CA ARG A 61 -15.91 -21.51 -26.27
C ARG A 61 -14.50 -21.93 -26.73
N GLN A 62 -14.38 -23.10 -27.35
CA GLN A 62 -13.15 -23.87 -27.60
C GLN A 62 -12.00 -23.15 -28.35
N ALA A 63 -12.23 -21.96 -28.93
CA ALA A 63 -11.28 -21.28 -29.83
C ALA A 63 -10.33 -20.25 -29.14
N GLU A 64 -10.42 -20.04 -27.80
CA GLU A 64 -9.73 -18.91 -27.15
C GLU A 64 -8.64 -19.29 -26.13
N SER A 65 -8.09 -20.50 -26.19
CA SER A 65 -7.09 -20.99 -25.22
C SER A 65 -5.83 -20.11 -25.11
N TRP A 66 -5.41 -19.50 -26.20
CA TRP A 66 -4.24 -18.63 -26.24
C TRP A 66 -4.44 -17.29 -25.55
N LYS A 67 -5.65 -16.72 -25.60
CA LYS A 67 -5.97 -15.46 -24.88
C LYS A 67 -5.90 -15.66 -23.37
N PHE A 68 -6.33 -16.83 -22.89
CA PHE A 68 -6.28 -17.16 -21.47
C PHE A 68 -4.85 -17.35 -20.96
N ILE A 69 -4.01 -18.10 -21.70
CA ILE A 69 -2.59 -18.26 -21.34
C ILE A 69 -1.90 -16.89 -21.31
N ARG A 70 -2.28 -16.00 -22.20
CA ARG A 70 -1.78 -14.63 -22.25
C ARG A 70 -2.28 -13.81 -21.04
N LEU A 71 -3.56 -13.93 -20.67
CA LEU A 71 -4.14 -13.32 -19.47
C LEU A 71 -3.55 -13.90 -18.17
N LEU A 72 -3.33 -15.21 -18.11
CA LEU A 72 -2.70 -15.86 -16.96
C LEU A 72 -1.22 -15.44 -16.85
N ARG A 73 -0.50 -15.38 -17.96
CA ARG A 73 0.87 -14.85 -18.00
C ARG A 73 0.91 -13.38 -17.59
N LEU A 74 -0.03 -12.60 -18.08
CA LEU A 74 -0.19 -11.18 -17.71
C LEU A 74 -0.52 -11.04 -16.23
N PHE A 75 -1.44 -11.84 -15.70
CA PHE A 75 -1.79 -11.85 -14.27
C PHE A 75 -0.60 -12.29 -13.39
N LEU A 76 0.14 -13.34 -13.79
CA LEU A 76 1.35 -13.80 -13.09
C LEU A 76 2.50 -12.80 -13.21
N PHE A 77 2.62 -12.13 -14.35
CA PHE A 77 3.58 -11.06 -14.56
C PHE A 77 3.20 -9.83 -13.70
N LEU A 78 1.95 -9.40 -13.75
CA LEU A 78 1.42 -8.30 -12.93
C LEU A 78 1.50 -8.62 -11.43
N SER A 79 1.23 -9.86 -11.00
CA SER A 79 1.40 -10.26 -9.61
C SER A 79 2.87 -10.28 -9.16
N LYS A 80 3.81 -10.41 -10.09
CA LYS A 80 5.26 -10.39 -9.83
C LYS A 80 5.83 -8.97 -9.90
N GLU A 81 5.34 -8.13 -10.83
CA GLU A 81 5.68 -6.71 -10.95
C GLU A 81 4.96 -5.86 -9.87
N LEU A 82 3.72 -6.24 -9.48
CA LEU A 82 2.96 -5.60 -8.39
C LEU A 82 3.57 -5.89 -7.00
N ARG A 83 4.45 -6.88 -6.87
CA ARG A 83 5.31 -7.04 -5.70
C ARG A 83 6.59 -6.21 -5.86
N LYS A 84 6.45 -4.95 -6.22
CA LYS A 84 7.57 -4.03 -6.09
C LYS A 84 7.81 -3.87 -4.58
N ILE A 85 8.84 -4.55 -4.09
CA ILE A 85 9.20 -4.52 -2.68
C ILE A 85 9.50 -3.07 -2.34
N MET A 86 8.70 -2.49 -1.44
CA MET A 86 9.01 -1.20 -0.84
C MET A 86 10.35 -1.33 -0.10
N ASN A 87 11.18 -0.31 -0.17
CA ASN A 87 12.35 -0.21 0.68
C ASN A 87 12.10 0.77 1.83
N TYR A 88 12.92 0.67 2.86
CA TYR A 88 12.96 1.61 3.98
C TYR A 88 14.38 1.98 4.36
N GLY A 89 14.58 3.22 4.77
CA GLY A 89 15.88 3.71 5.21
C GLY A 89 16.25 3.22 6.60
N THR A 90 15.34 3.39 7.56
CA THR A 90 15.57 3.01 8.97
C THR A 90 14.26 2.82 9.75
N ILE A 91 14.36 2.11 10.85
CA ILE A 91 13.34 2.02 11.91
C ILE A 91 13.96 2.60 13.19
N LYS A 92 13.26 3.53 13.84
CA LYS A 92 13.62 4.02 15.16
C LYS A 92 12.62 3.46 16.18
N THR A 93 13.10 2.68 17.11
CA THR A 93 12.25 1.96 18.08
C THR A 93 11.89 2.81 19.32
N MET A 94 12.58 3.94 19.53
CA MET A 94 12.37 4.84 20.67
C MET A 94 12.41 6.31 20.18
N ASP A 95 11.42 6.69 19.38
CA ASP A 95 11.35 8.03 18.78
C ASP A 95 10.37 8.92 19.54
N THR A 96 10.83 10.11 19.95
CA THR A 96 10.02 11.14 20.63
C THR A 96 9.73 12.36 19.76
N ALA A 97 10.29 12.41 18.53
CA ALA A 97 10.20 13.57 17.66
C ALA A 97 9.00 13.52 16.71
N ASN A 98 8.56 12.31 16.37
CA ASN A 98 7.59 12.11 15.29
C ASN A 98 6.21 11.67 15.79
N GLY A 99 5.66 12.39 16.77
CA GLY A 99 4.33 12.22 17.34
C GLY A 99 4.35 12.18 18.87
N GLU A 100 3.16 12.11 19.48
CA GLU A 100 3.02 12.07 20.92
C GLU A 100 3.51 10.75 21.52
N GLY A 101 4.17 10.88 22.67
CA GLY A 101 4.71 9.76 23.42
C GLY A 101 5.96 9.15 22.79
N LEU A 102 6.32 7.94 23.23
CA LEU A 102 7.43 7.19 22.67
C LEU A 102 6.91 6.29 21.56
N ARG A 103 7.52 6.33 20.38
CA ARG A 103 6.99 5.71 19.18
C ARG A 103 8.01 4.83 18.46
N VAL A 104 7.50 3.85 17.72
CA VAL A 104 8.27 3.20 16.66
C VAL A 104 8.04 3.99 15.37
N SER A 105 9.11 4.46 14.75
CA SER A 105 9.03 5.28 13.53
C SER A 105 9.67 4.54 12.36
N LEU A 106 8.87 4.25 11.33
CA LEU A 106 9.31 3.66 10.08
C LEU A 106 9.57 4.75 9.03
N PHE A 107 10.81 4.85 8.56
CA PHE A 107 11.22 5.76 7.49
C PHE A 107 11.23 5.01 6.17
N VAL A 108 10.13 5.08 5.42
CA VAL A 108 10.00 4.46 4.08
C VAL A 108 10.89 5.15 3.06
N SER A 109 11.23 4.45 1.98
CA SER A 109 11.97 4.99 0.85
C SER A 109 11.05 5.21 -0.34
N GLY A 110 11.40 6.20 -1.16
CA GLY A 110 10.62 6.64 -2.32
C GLY A 110 9.73 7.82 -2.01
N CYS A 111 9.98 8.93 -2.70
CA CYS A 111 9.18 10.15 -2.63
C CYS A 111 9.26 10.91 -3.94
N HIS A 112 8.12 11.23 -4.51
CA HIS A 112 8.04 12.01 -5.75
C HIS A 112 7.94 13.53 -5.51
N HIS A 113 7.75 13.96 -4.26
CA HIS A 113 7.57 15.39 -3.95
C HIS A 113 8.85 16.21 -4.19
N ALA A 114 10.03 15.64 -3.90
CA ALA A 114 11.32 16.29 -4.06
C ALA A 114 11.36 17.72 -3.52
N CYS A 115 10.87 17.92 -2.29
CA CYS A 115 10.74 19.24 -1.66
C CYS A 115 12.11 19.90 -1.49
N PRO A 116 12.32 21.15 -1.93
CA PRO A 116 13.54 21.89 -1.62
C PRO A 116 13.77 21.98 -0.12
N GLY A 117 15.01 21.66 0.33
CA GLY A 117 15.35 21.65 1.75
C GLY A 117 14.79 20.48 2.56
N CYS A 118 14.31 19.43 1.91
CA CYS A 118 13.84 18.21 2.56
C CYS A 118 14.85 17.70 3.59
N PHE A 119 14.37 17.28 4.78
CA PHE A 119 15.23 16.74 5.84
C PHE A 119 15.83 15.36 5.51
N ASN A 120 15.25 14.65 4.55
CA ASN A 120 15.66 13.30 4.18
C ASN A 120 15.68 13.11 2.65
N PRO A 121 16.57 13.82 1.93
CA PRO A 121 16.61 13.76 0.47
C PRO A 121 17.04 12.38 -0.08
N GLU A 122 17.78 11.59 0.69
CA GLU A 122 18.18 10.23 0.31
C GLU A 122 16.97 9.31 0.13
N ALA A 123 15.92 9.55 0.93
CA ALA A 123 14.67 8.79 0.86
C ALA A 123 13.81 9.11 -0.38
N TRP A 124 14.20 10.04 -1.26
CA TRP A 124 13.49 10.22 -2.54
C TRP A 124 13.66 9.01 -3.46
N ASN A 125 14.80 8.33 -3.37
CA ASN A 125 15.07 7.13 -4.16
C ASN A 125 14.31 5.93 -3.60
N PHE A 126 13.44 5.32 -4.40
CA PHE A 126 12.68 4.11 -4.02
C PHE A 126 13.57 2.88 -3.76
N ALA A 127 14.79 2.87 -4.25
CA ALA A 127 15.76 1.80 -4.01
C ALA A 127 16.68 2.07 -2.80
N PHE A 128 16.49 3.17 -2.07
CA PHE A 128 17.31 3.50 -0.89
C PHE A 128 17.02 2.56 0.27
N GLY A 129 18.06 2.17 1.00
CA GLY A 129 17.97 1.39 2.23
C GLY A 129 17.78 -0.11 2.02
N LYS A 130 16.89 -0.72 2.78
CA LYS A 130 16.70 -2.17 2.84
C LYS A 130 15.32 -2.57 2.31
N PRO A 131 15.17 -3.80 1.75
CA PRO A 131 13.86 -4.34 1.39
C PRO A 131 12.94 -4.45 2.61
N PHE A 132 11.69 -4.01 2.46
CA PHE A 132 10.64 -4.15 3.47
C PHE A 132 9.93 -5.49 3.30
N THR A 133 10.10 -6.40 4.26
CA THR A 133 9.61 -7.77 4.21
C THR A 133 8.64 -8.07 5.35
N GLN A 134 8.06 -9.27 5.39
CA GLN A 134 7.21 -9.69 6.51
C GLN A 134 8.01 -9.72 7.82
N GLU A 135 9.27 -10.15 7.79
CA GLU A 135 10.14 -10.16 8.98
C GLU A 135 10.31 -8.73 9.53
N THR A 136 10.35 -7.72 8.64
CA THR A 136 10.40 -6.31 9.06
C THR A 136 9.10 -5.88 9.73
N ILE A 137 7.95 -6.35 9.25
CA ILE A 137 6.64 -6.09 9.87
C ILE A 137 6.60 -6.73 11.26
N ASP A 138 7.04 -7.98 11.37
CA ASP A 138 7.05 -8.73 12.63
C ASP A 138 7.96 -8.06 13.67
N GLU A 139 9.14 -7.55 13.26
CA GLU A 139 10.03 -6.74 14.10
C GLU A 139 9.33 -5.47 14.60
N ILE A 140 8.68 -4.72 13.72
CA ILE A 140 7.95 -3.51 14.10
C ILE A 140 6.82 -3.82 15.10
N ILE A 141 6.05 -4.88 14.88
CA ILE A 141 4.97 -5.29 15.77
C ILE A 141 5.51 -5.71 17.14
N GLN A 142 6.62 -6.43 17.18
CA GLN A 142 7.30 -6.81 18.41
C GLN A 142 7.72 -5.57 19.20
N GLU A 143 8.36 -4.60 18.59
CA GLU A 143 8.78 -3.35 19.24
C GLU A 143 7.58 -2.52 19.72
N LEU A 144 6.50 -2.46 18.93
CA LEU A 144 5.24 -1.78 19.29
C LEU A 144 4.53 -2.43 20.47
N SER A 145 4.75 -3.71 20.74
CA SER A 145 4.06 -4.45 21.81
C SER A 145 4.40 -3.98 23.22
N ALA A 146 5.55 -3.30 23.40
CA ALA A 146 5.96 -2.77 24.69
C ALA A 146 4.96 -1.71 25.22
N ASP A 147 4.57 -1.82 26.48
CA ASP A 147 3.52 -0.97 27.08
C ASP A 147 3.86 0.52 27.05
N TYR A 148 5.14 0.86 27.14
CA TYR A 148 5.61 2.25 27.12
C TYR A 148 5.64 2.88 25.73
N ILE A 149 5.44 2.10 24.67
CA ILE A 149 5.35 2.61 23.30
C ILE A 149 3.92 3.05 23.00
N SER A 150 3.74 4.31 22.61
CA SER A 150 2.44 4.91 22.31
C SER A 150 1.87 4.50 20.95
N GLY A 151 2.73 4.20 19.98
CA GLY A 151 2.27 3.79 18.65
C GLY A 151 3.31 3.83 17.55
N LEU A 152 2.83 3.72 16.33
CA LEU A 152 3.60 3.71 15.07
C LEU A 152 3.57 5.09 14.41
N SER A 153 4.70 5.54 13.88
CA SER A 153 4.79 6.69 12.97
C SER A 153 5.35 6.26 11.62
N LEU A 154 4.65 6.60 10.56
CA LEU A 154 5.01 6.33 9.17
C LEU A 154 5.50 7.62 8.52
N LEU A 155 6.74 7.65 8.06
CA LEU A 155 7.36 8.84 7.48
C LEU A 155 8.58 8.45 6.62
N GLY A 156 9.47 9.41 6.32
CA GLY A 156 10.72 9.18 5.60
C GLY A 156 10.68 9.71 4.18
N GLY A 157 10.40 8.84 3.19
CA GLY A 157 10.01 9.23 1.84
C GLY A 157 8.54 9.67 1.81
N GLU A 158 7.70 8.97 1.05
CA GLU A 158 6.25 9.21 1.00
C GLU A 158 5.50 7.89 1.25
N PRO A 159 4.94 7.68 2.45
CA PRO A 159 4.19 6.47 2.76
C PRO A 159 2.97 6.24 1.84
N LEU A 160 2.34 7.33 1.36
CA LEU A 160 1.19 7.27 0.46
C LEU A 160 1.57 7.29 -1.02
N ALA A 161 2.87 7.20 -1.38
CA ALA A 161 3.26 6.99 -2.78
C ALA A 161 2.61 5.70 -3.32
N PRO A 162 2.06 5.69 -4.55
CA PRO A 162 1.38 4.51 -5.11
C PRO A 162 2.21 3.23 -4.99
N GLU A 163 3.52 3.33 -5.16
CA GLU A 163 4.47 2.22 -5.08
C GLU A 163 4.65 1.66 -3.67
N ASN A 164 4.36 2.44 -2.62
CA ASN A 164 4.55 2.07 -1.22
C ASN A 164 3.26 1.57 -0.57
N GLN A 165 2.09 1.94 -1.10
CA GLN A 165 0.80 1.75 -0.43
C GLN A 165 0.48 0.30 -0.09
N GLU A 166 0.82 -0.65 -0.94
CA GLU A 166 0.52 -2.07 -0.66
C GLU A 166 1.22 -2.55 0.60
N GLN A 167 2.51 -2.23 0.76
CA GLN A 167 3.29 -2.65 1.92
C GLN A 167 2.94 -1.84 3.17
N VAL A 168 2.66 -0.54 3.02
CA VAL A 168 2.16 0.30 4.11
C VAL A 168 0.80 -0.22 4.60
N TRP A 169 -0.11 -0.60 3.71
CA TRP A 169 -1.37 -1.23 4.07
C TRP A 169 -1.18 -2.55 4.83
N ASN A 170 -0.28 -3.41 4.35
CA ASN A 170 0.03 -4.66 5.04
C ASN A 170 0.48 -4.45 6.48
N LEU A 171 1.36 -3.46 6.72
CA LEU A 171 1.81 -3.11 8.07
C LEU A 171 0.66 -2.54 8.93
N VAL A 172 -0.03 -1.50 8.43
CA VAL A 172 -1.07 -0.79 9.17
C VAL A 172 -2.21 -1.74 9.58
N ARG A 173 -2.65 -2.60 8.66
CA ARG A 173 -3.66 -3.62 8.94
C ARG A 173 -3.22 -4.57 10.05
N GLN A 174 -2.01 -5.13 9.97
CA GLN A 174 -1.50 -6.06 10.97
C GLN A 174 -1.33 -5.39 12.34
N VAL A 175 -0.88 -4.12 12.38
CA VAL A 175 -0.80 -3.35 13.63
C VAL A 175 -2.19 -3.16 14.24
N ARG A 176 -3.22 -2.81 13.47
CA ARG A 176 -4.59 -2.67 13.98
C ARG A 176 -5.19 -3.98 14.45
N GLU A 177 -4.93 -5.08 13.76
CA GLU A 177 -5.42 -6.41 14.13
C GLU A 177 -4.79 -6.91 15.44
N GLN A 178 -3.48 -6.69 15.64
CA GLN A 178 -2.75 -7.25 16.78
C GLN A 178 -2.65 -6.28 17.98
N LEU A 179 -2.58 -4.98 17.71
CA LEU A 179 -2.35 -3.92 18.70
C LEU A 179 -3.34 -2.76 18.52
N PRO A 180 -4.67 -3.01 18.68
CA PRO A 180 -5.70 -2.01 18.35
C PRO A 180 -5.65 -0.74 19.20
N HIS A 181 -5.00 -0.78 20.36
CA HIS A 181 -4.84 0.35 21.28
C HIS A 181 -3.65 1.27 20.94
N LYS A 182 -2.75 0.85 20.03
CA LYS A 182 -1.60 1.67 19.61
C LYS A 182 -2.04 2.68 18.54
N THR A 183 -1.64 3.94 18.70
CA THR A 183 -1.95 4.96 17.72
C THR A 183 -1.08 4.87 16.48
N ILE A 184 -1.61 5.18 15.31
CA ILE A 184 -0.87 5.19 14.03
C ILE A 184 -0.90 6.61 13.46
N TRP A 185 0.28 7.19 13.31
CA TRP A 185 0.51 8.50 12.72
C TRP A 185 1.17 8.34 11.34
N CYS A 186 0.78 9.17 10.39
CA CYS A 186 1.37 9.17 9.06
C CYS A 186 1.74 10.59 8.62
N TYR A 187 2.91 10.73 8.05
CA TYR A 187 3.40 11.95 7.41
C TYR A 187 3.31 11.80 5.91
N SER A 188 2.65 12.74 5.26
CA SER A 188 2.50 12.76 3.81
C SER A 188 2.71 14.16 3.24
N GLY A 189 3.34 14.23 2.09
CA GLY A 189 3.40 15.48 1.33
C GLY A 189 2.10 15.78 0.59
N PHE A 190 1.18 14.83 0.44
CA PHE A 190 -0.12 15.04 -0.18
C PHE A 190 -1.07 15.74 0.79
N THR A 191 -1.89 16.68 0.30
CA THR A 191 -2.94 17.32 1.09
C THR A 191 -4.14 16.39 1.28
N TYR A 192 -4.91 16.59 2.34
CA TYR A 192 -6.12 15.81 2.62
C TYR A 192 -7.09 15.84 1.43
N GLU A 193 -7.26 17.02 0.84
CA GLU A 193 -8.12 17.21 -0.33
C GLU A 193 -7.63 16.40 -1.53
N PHE A 194 -6.33 16.39 -1.80
CA PHE A 194 -5.77 15.56 -2.88
C PHE A 194 -5.95 14.07 -2.62
N ILE A 195 -5.73 13.63 -1.38
CA ILE A 195 -5.90 12.24 -0.97
C ILE A 195 -7.35 11.79 -1.20
N THR A 196 -8.32 12.60 -0.76
CA THR A 196 -9.75 12.23 -0.82
C THR A 196 -10.34 12.38 -2.22
N GLU A 197 -9.99 13.44 -2.95
CA GLU A 197 -10.57 13.74 -4.26
C GLU A 197 -9.91 12.95 -5.40
N VAL A 198 -8.59 12.69 -5.31
CA VAL A 198 -7.81 12.10 -6.40
C VAL A 198 -7.35 10.69 -6.08
N MET A 199 -6.76 10.47 -4.90
CA MET A 199 -6.17 9.17 -4.60
C MET A 199 -7.22 8.11 -4.23
N PHE A 200 -8.26 8.44 -3.48
CA PHE A 200 -9.31 7.48 -3.09
C PHE A 200 -9.97 6.80 -4.28
N PRO A 201 -10.44 7.51 -5.30
CA PRO A 201 -11.10 6.87 -6.44
C PRO A 201 -10.15 6.09 -7.35
N ASN A 202 -8.85 6.38 -7.32
CA ASN A 202 -7.90 5.88 -8.29
C ASN A 202 -6.92 4.84 -7.75
N LEU A 203 -6.67 4.79 -6.43
CA LEU A 203 -5.68 3.90 -5.81
C LEU A 203 -6.35 2.94 -4.82
N PRO A 204 -6.08 1.63 -4.91
CA PRO A 204 -6.84 0.62 -4.18
C PRO A 204 -6.63 0.63 -2.67
N PHE A 205 -5.48 1.12 -2.19
CA PHE A 205 -5.12 1.03 -0.77
C PHE A 205 -5.23 2.35 -0.01
N THR A 206 -5.43 3.49 -0.68
CA THR A 206 -5.39 4.81 -0.02
C THR A 206 -6.46 4.95 1.06
N TYR A 207 -7.72 4.59 0.75
CA TYR A 207 -8.81 4.64 1.73
C TYR A 207 -8.57 3.67 2.89
N GLN A 208 -8.12 2.44 2.59
CA GLN A 208 -7.84 1.43 3.60
C GLN A 208 -6.74 1.91 4.57
N ILE A 209 -5.66 2.48 4.06
CA ILE A 209 -4.61 3.04 4.90
C ILE A 209 -5.19 4.17 5.75
N LEU A 210 -5.80 5.17 5.11
CA LEU A 210 -6.26 6.37 5.82
C LEU A 210 -7.27 6.03 6.92
N SER A 211 -8.24 5.12 6.66
CA SER A 211 -9.25 4.71 7.64
C SER A 211 -8.69 3.97 8.87
N HIS A 212 -7.41 3.62 8.86
CA HIS A 212 -6.72 2.97 9.98
C HIS A 212 -5.71 3.90 10.68
N LEU A 213 -5.55 5.14 10.22
CA LEU A 213 -4.73 6.14 10.89
C LEU A 213 -5.51 6.86 11.97
N ASP A 214 -4.83 7.34 13.00
CA ASP A 214 -5.38 8.26 14.01
C ASP A 214 -5.05 9.69 13.65
N VAL A 215 -3.81 9.95 13.21
CA VAL A 215 -3.33 11.29 12.89
C VAL A 215 -2.60 11.29 11.55
N LEU A 216 -2.91 12.29 10.74
CA LEU A 216 -2.21 12.58 9.48
C LEU A 216 -1.53 13.95 9.58
N ILE A 217 -0.22 13.96 9.40
CA ILE A 217 0.54 15.21 9.18
C ILE A 217 0.68 15.35 7.66
N GLU A 218 0.05 16.37 7.09
CA GLU A 218 -0.10 16.46 5.66
C GLU A 218 0.36 17.81 5.08
N GLY A 219 0.69 17.77 3.79
CA GLY A 219 1.19 18.92 3.05
C GLY A 219 2.71 18.87 2.84
N ARG A 220 3.14 19.33 1.67
CA ARG A 220 4.56 19.35 1.29
C ARG A 220 5.36 20.25 2.23
N PHE A 221 6.59 19.83 2.52
CA PHE A 221 7.54 20.70 3.20
C PHE A 221 7.86 21.93 2.32
N VAL A 222 7.74 23.12 2.89
CA VAL A 222 8.02 24.40 2.25
C VAL A 222 9.13 25.12 3.01
N GLN A 223 10.32 25.19 2.42
CA GLN A 223 11.52 25.74 3.08
C GLN A 223 11.35 27.18 3.56
N GLN A 224 10.59 28.01 2.84
CA GLN A 224 10.33 29.40 3.22
C GLN A 224 9.41 29.53 4.45
N LEU A 225 8.69 28.48 4.78
CA LEU A 225 7.75 28.42 5.91
C LEU A 225 8.26 27.54 7.06
N VAL A 226 9.56 27.22 7.07
CA VAL A 226 10.19 26.46 8.16
C VAL A 226 9.96 27.16 9.49
N ASP A 227 9.49 26.37 10.46
CA ASP A 227 9.31 26.83 11.83
C ASP A 227 9.56 25.65 12.78
N LEU A 228 10.63 25.73 13.55
CA LEU A 228 11.03 24.68 14.49
C LEU A 228 10.29 24.74 15.84
N THR A 229 9.43 25.73 16.02
CA THR A 229 8.64 25.88 17.25
C THR A 229 7.28 25.18 17.19
N ILE A 230 6.81 24.85 15.99
CA ILE A 230 5.55 24.13 15.79
C ILE A 230 5.71 22.63 16.01
N LYS A 231 4.70 22.03 16.65
CA LYS A 231 4.76 20.61 17.01
C LYS A 231 4.57 19.69 15.80
N PHE A 232 5.42 18.69 15.69
CA PHE A 232 5.35 17.57 14.74
C PHE A 232 5.37 17.93 13.25
N ARG A 233 5.61 19.19 12.89
CA ARG A 233 5.62 19.70 11.52
C ARG A 233 6.96 20.38 11.21
N GLY A 234 7.35 20.36 9.94
CA GLY A 234 8.58 21.03 9.50
C GLY A 234 8.34 22.45 8.97
N SER A 235 7.12 22.77 8.53
CA SER A 235 6.76 24.07 7.95
C SER A 235 5.31 24.45 8.25
N ARG A 236 5.02 25.75 8.33
CA ARG A 236 3.74 26.30 8.79
C ARG A 236 2.55 25.93 7.89
N ASN A 237 2.77 25.58 6.63
CA ASN A 237 1.71 25.13 5.71
C ASN A 237 1.26 23.69 5.93
N GLN A 238 1.91 22.93 6.79
CA GLN A 238 1.50 21.56 7.10
C GLN A 238 0.43 21.56 8.18
N ARG A 239 -0.53 20.61 8.08
CA ARG A 239 -1.59 20.43 9.07
C ARG A 239 -1.41 19.11 9.81
N VAL A 240 -1.84 19.07 11.06
CA VAL A 240 -1.94 17.85 11.88
C VAL A 240 -3.41 17.54 12.04
N LEU A 241 -3.89 16.51 11.38
CA LEU A 241 -5.32 16.20 11.27
C LEU A 241 -5.70 14.98 12.12
N ASP A 242 -6.86 15.07 12.77
CA ASP A 242 -7.58 13.92 13.32
C ASP A 242 -8.25 13.19 12.16
N VAL A 243 -7.77 11.99 11.86
CA VAL A 243 -8.23 11.27 10.66
C VAL A 243 -9.65 10.73 10.82
N PRO A 244 -10.03 10.05 11.93
CA PRO A 244 -11.39 9.61 12.15
C PRO A 244 -12.42 10.73 12.02
N LEU A 245 -12.20 11.86 12.68
CA LEU A 245 -13.10 13.01 12.61
C LEU A 245 -13.12 13.65 11.21
N SER A 246 -11.97 13.72 10.55
CA SER A 246 -11.90 14.26 9.19
C SER A 246 -12.67 13.42 8.18
N LEU A 247 -12.58 12.09 8.28
CA LEU A 247 -13.34 11.16 7.43
C LEU A 247 -14.85 11.23 7.74
N GLU A 248 -15.23 11.32 9.03
CA GLU A 248 -16.64 11.46 9.43
C GLU A 248 -17.28 12.73 8.88
N LYS A 249 -16.55 13.84 8.95
CA LYS A 249 -17.05 15.17 8.50
C LYS A 249 -16.85 15.44 7.01
N GLY A 250 -16.03 14.62 6.33
CA GLY A 250 -15.67 14.86 4.91
C GLY A 250 -14.82 16.13 4.69
N MET A 251 -14.12 16.62 5.72
CA MET A 251 -13.29 17.80 5.66
C MET A 251 -12.12 17.70 6.67
N PRO A 252 -10.99 18.39 6.45
CA PRO A 252 -9.85 18.32 7.35
C PRO A 252 -10.18 18.91 8.72
N ILE A 253 -10.06 18.10 9.77
CA ILE A 253 -10.24 18.50 11.17
C ILE A 253 -8.89 18.42 11.89
N TRP A 254 -8.51 19.51 12.52
CA TRP A 254 -7.27 19.56 13.29
C TRP A 254 -7.29 18.60 14.47
N SER A 255 -6.18 17.91 14.67
CA SER A 255 -5.96 17.05 15.83
C SER A 255 -5.77 17.87 17.10
N THR A 256 -6.28 17.37 18.21
CA THR A 256 -6.06 17.92 19.56
C THR A 256 -4.62 17.68 20.08
N ALA A 257 -3.84 16.86 19.39
CA ALA A 257 -2.42 16.62 19.70
C ALA A 257 -1.56 17.91 19.56
N VAL A 258 -2.08 18.93 18.87
CA VAL A 258 -1.42 20.21 18.68
C VAL A 258 -2.32 21.38 19.12
N ASP A 259 -1.72 22.43 19.64
CA ASP A 259 -2.37 23.66 20.11
C ASP A 259 -1.89 24.92 19.34
N ASP A 260 -1.08 24.69 18.30
CA ASP A 260 -0.40 25.72 17.52
C ASP A 260 -1.00 25.93 16.10
N GLN A 261 -2.28 25.60 15.92
CA GLN A 261 -2.99 25.75 14.63
C GLN A 261 -2.96 27.19 14.10
N LYS A 262 -2.87 28.19 14.98
CA LYS A 262 -2.76 29.61 14.62
C LYS A 262 -1.49 29.94 13.84
N ALA A 263 -0.46 29.09 13.92
CA ALA A 263 0.76 29.21 13.12
C ALA A 263 0.58 28.77 11.67
N TYR A 264 -0.55 28.13 11.33
CA TYR A 264 -0.81 27.65 9.97
C TYR A 264 -0.87 28.80 8.96
N GLU A 265 -0.16 28.61 7.86
CA GLU A 265 -0.13 29.52 6.72
C GLU A 265 -0.44 28.73 5.43
N TYR A 266 -1.55 29.09 4.79
CA TYR A 266 -1.91 28.44 3.53
C TYR A 266 -0.83 28.68 2.46
N TYR A 267 -0.40 27.59 1.82
CA TYR A 267 0.51 27.63 0.70
C TYR A 267 -0.07 26.79 -0.45
N PRO A 268 -0.29 27.38 -1.64
CA PRO A 268 -0.86 26.65 -2.75
C PRO A 268 0.05 25.48 -3.17
N SER A 269 -0.51 24.31 -3.24
CA SER A 269 0.23 23.11 -3.64
C SER A 269 -0.05 22.79 -5.11
N PRO A 270 1.00 22.57 -5.93
CA PRO A 270 0.86 22.19 -7.34
C PRO A 270 0.53 20.69 -7.51
N GLU A 271 0.07 20.00 -6.47
CA GLU A 271 -0.12 18.55 -6.46
C GLU A 271 -1.05 18.05 -7.56
N LYS A 272 -2.20 18.69 -7.75
CA LYS A 272 -3.15 18.28 -8.80
C LYS A 272 -2.49 18.24 -10.18
N GLU A 273 -1.66 19.21 -10.49
CA GLU A 273 -0.97 19.28 -11.79
C GLU A 273 0.16 18.26 -11.92
N LEU A 274 0.92 18.06 -10.84
CA LEU A 274 2.11 17.20 -10.86
C LEU A 274 1.80 15.71 -10.71
N PHE A 275 0.81 15.37 -9.89
CA PHE A 275 0.57 13.98 -9.48
C PHE A 275 -0.62 13.33 -10.18
N THR A 276 -1.63 14.08 -10.65
CA THR A 276 -2.74 13.49 -11.42
C THR A 276 -2.19 12.75 -12.64
N ALA A 277 -1.35 13.40 -13.44
CA ALA A 277 -0.70 12.78 -14.58
C ALA A 277 0.20 11.56 -14.20
N ARG A 278 0.81 11.57 -13.02
CA ARG A 278 1.62 10.43 -12.54
C ARG A 278 0.76 9.26 -12.13
N ILE A 279 -0.35 9.51 -11.43
CA ILE A 279 -1.31 8.47 -11.05
C ILE A 279 -1.93 7.86 -12.32
N GLU A 280 -2.32 8.67 -13.30
CA GLU A 280 -2.82 8.20 -14.60
C GLU A 280 -1.78 7.34 -15.32
N ASN A 281 -0.52 7.76 -15.35
CA ASN A 281 0.59 6.99 -15.93
C ASN A 281 0.85 5.69 -15.15
N PHE A 282 0.75 5.71 -13.81
CA PHE A 282 0.88 4.51 -12.98
C PHE A 282 -0.25 3.52 -13.31
N LEU A 283 -1.49 3.99 -13.32
CA LEU A 283 -2.66 3.18 -13.67
C LEU A 283 -2.57 2.66 -15.10
N HIS A 284 -2.13 3.48 -16.06
CA HIS A 284 -1.94 3.06 -17.45
C HIS A 284 -0.89 1.94 -17.57
N LYS A 285 0.23 2.03 -16.87
CA LYS A 285 1.23 0.95 -16.83
C LYS A 285 0.65 -0.34 -16.25
N VAL A 286 -0.15 -0.24 -15.19
CA VAL A 286 -0.80 -1.41 -14.56
C VAL A 286 -1.88 -2.03 -15.45
N THR A 287 -2.50 -1.26 -16.38
CA THR A 287 -3.59 -1.75 -17.24
C THR A 287 -3.16 -2.17 -18.63
N VAL A 288 -2.00 -1.74 -19.13
CA VAL A 288 -1.55 -1.97 -20.53
C VAL A 288 -0.44 -3.04 -20.63
N GLU A 289 0.26 -3.36 -19.54
CA GLU A 289 1.21 -4.48 -19.44
C GLU A 289 0.52 -5.76 -18.95
#